data_7769fb148694d7bec27de749f68b7afc
#
_entry.id   7769fb148694d7bec27de749f68b7afc
#
_cell.length_a   1.000
_cell.length_b   1.000
_cell.length_c   1.000
_cell.angle_alpha   90.00
_cell.angle_beta   90.00
_cell.angle_gamma   90.00
#
_symmetry.space_group_name_H-M   'P 1'
#
loop_
_entity.id
_entity.type
_entity.pdbx_description
1 polymer ?
#
loop_
_entity_poly.entity_id
_entity_poly.type
_entity_poly.pdbx_seq_one_letter_code
_entity_poly.pdbx_strand_id
1 'polypeptide(L)'
;MKLSKFIKIPLFIFLAFSVNIPASFAGESDSQLAAAFENQQSNLQIEGDGIVSKILPDDTNGSQHQRFILRLTNGQTLLIAHNIDLAPRIDDLNVGDTVQFYGEYEWNSKGGVVHWTHHDPSGRHEAGWLKHNGQIYQ
;
A
#
# COMPACT_ATOMS: atom_id res chain seq x y z
N MET A 1 -5.78 40.23 -63.87
CA MET A 1 -5.15 39.04 -63.35
C MET A 1 -5.04 39.21 -61.85
N LYS A 2 -5.92 38.56 -61.07
CA LYS A 2 -5.84 38.57 -59.61
C LYS A 2 -5.01 37.39 -59.20
N LEU A 3 -3.80 37.63 -58.59
CA LEU A 3 -2.99 36.60 -57.94
C LEU A 3 -3.62 36.25 -56.62
N SER A 4 -4.20 35.07 -56.56
CA SER A 4 -4.69 34.47 -55.34
C SER A 4 -3.47 34.07 -54.48
N LYS A 5 -3.25 34.79 -53.38
CA LYS A 5 -2.26 34.41 -52.39
C LYS A 5 -2.85 33.24 -51.57
N PHE A 6 -2.37 32.04 -51.86
CA PHE A 6 -2.64 30.89 -50.94
C PHE A 6 -1.88 31.10 -49.67
N ILE A 7 -2.60 31.39 -48.59
CA ILE A 7 -2.06 31.38 -47.24
C ILE A 7 -1.91 29.90 -46.83
N LYS A 8 -0.67 29.42 -46.79
CA LYS A 8 -0.36 28.12 -46.19
C LYS A 8 -0.47 28.28 -44.69
N ILE A 9 -1.57 27.76 -44.12
CA ILE A 9 -1.70 27.62 -42.67
C ILE A 9 -0.83 26.46 -42.27
N PRO A 10 0.19 26.65 -41.42
CA PRO A 10 0.98 25.52 -40.91
C PRO A 10 0.09 24.63 -40.05
N LEU A 11 -0.05 23.37 -40.48
CA LEU A 11 -0.70 22.35 -39.68
C LEU A 11 0.19 22.05 -38.48
N PHE A 12 -0.12 22.65 -37.32
CA PHE A 12 0.49 22.26 -36.06
C PHE A 12 -0.10 20.89 -35.67
N ILE A 13 0.67 19.83 -35.91
CA ILE A 13 0.37 18.53 -35.36
C ILE A 13 0.69 18.60 -33.87
N PHE A 14 -0.33 18.78 -33.02
CA PHE A 14 -0.21 18.53 -31.60
C PHE A 14 -0.02 17.03 -31.40
N LEU A 15 1.24 16.58 -31.21
CA LEU A 15 1.49 15.27 -30.67
C LEU A 15 1.04 15.34 -29.21
N ALA A 16 -0.17 14.85 -28.95
CA ALA A 16 -0.59 14.58 -27.57
C ALA A 16 0.26 13.42 -27.08
N PHE A 17 1.30 13.71 -26.31
CA PHE A 17 1.94 12.72 -25.47
C PHE A 17 0.93 12.34 -24.41
N SER A 18 0.19 11.24 -24.63
CA SER A 18 -0.50 10.58 -23.54
C SER A 18 0.59 10.03 -22.61
N VAL A 19 0.83 10.74 -21.52
CA VAL A 19 1.60 10.18 -20.41
C VAL A 19 0.75 9.04 -19.88
N ASN A 20 1.06 7.81 -20.31
CA ASN A 20 0.57 6.62 -19.64
C ASN A 20 1.20 6.62 -18.24
N ILE A 21 0.49 7.24 -17.29
CA ILE A 21 0.78 7.03 -15.88
C ILE A 21 0.42 5.56 -15.66
N PRO A 22 1.38 4.66 -15.35
CA PRO A 22 1.04 3.29 -15.03
C PRO A 22 0.01 3.35 -13.90
N ALA A 23 -1.10 2.61 -14.07
CA ALA A 23 -2.09 2.43 -13.02
C ALA A 23 -1.32 2.21 -11.72
N SER A 24 -1.52 3.08 -10.73
CA SER A 24 -0.71 3.09 -9.51
C SER A 24 -0.66 1.68 -8.92
N PHE A 25 0.49 1.24 -8.44
CA PHE A 25 0.67 -0.02 -7.70
C PHE A 25 -0.42 -0.24 -6.66
N ALA A 26 -0.95 0.84 -6.06
CA ALA A 26 -2.06 0.85 -5.14
C ALA A 26 -3.33 0.20 -5.70
N GLY A 27 -3.70 0.45 -6.96
CA GLY A 27 -4.90 -0.12 -7.57
C GLY A 27 -4.80 -1.63 -7.79
N GLU A 28 -3.62 -2.15 -8.12
CA GLU A 28 -3.40 -3.58 -8.33
C GLU A 28 -3.38 -4.35 -7.01
N SER A 29 -2.66 -3.87 -6.00
CA SER A 29 -2.61 -4.48 -4.68
C SER A 29 -3.96 -4.41 -3.96
N ASP A 30 -4.71 -3.32 -4.09
CA ASP A 30 -6.06 -3.20 -3.53
C ASP A 30 -7.01 -4.22 -4.17
N SER A 31 -6.89 -4.49 -5.47
CA SER A 31 -7.66 -5.52 -6.17
C SER A 31 -7.32 -6.94 -5.69
N GLN A 32 -6.06 -7.23 -5.46
CA GLN A 32 -5.61 -8.51 -4.90
C GLN A 32 -6.12 -8.70 -3.47
N LEU A 33 -6.07 -7.66 -2.65
CA LEU A 33 -6.57 -7.69 -1.27
C LEU A 33 -8.09 -7.83 -1.22
N ALA A 34 -8.82 -7.18 -2.12
CA ALA A 34 -10.27 -7.35 -2.23
C ALA A 34 -10.65 -8.78 -2.61
N ALA A 35 -9.95 -9.38 -3.57
CA ALA A 35 -10.16 -10.77 -3.98
C ALA A 35 -9.81 -11.75 -2.85
N ALA A 36 -8.71 -11.51 -2.13
CA ALA A 36 -8.31 -12.33 -0.99
C ALA A 36 -9.35 -12.28 0.14
N PHE A 37 -9.91 -11.10 0.41
CA PHE A 37 -10.98 -10.95 1.39
C PHE A 37 -12.26 -11.68 0.97
N GLU A 38 -12.71 -11.49 -0.26
CA GLU A 38 -13.90 -12.13 -0.80
C GLU A 38 -13.78 -13.65 -0.82
N ASN A 39 -12.62 -14.18 -1.18
CA ASN A 39 -12.35 -15.61 -1.26
C ASN A 39 -11.85 -16.23 0.05
N GLN A 40 -11.79 -15.46 1.14
CA GLN A 40 -11.29 -15.92 2.45
C GLN A 40 -9.90 -16.56 2.36
N GLN A 41 -9.04 -15.96 1.56
CA GLN A 41 -7.68 -16.43 1.32
C GLN A 41 -6.73 -15.91 2.42
N SER A 42 -5.87 -16.79 2.92
CA SER A 42 -4.80 -16.46 3.86
C SER A 42 -3.43 -16.86 3.30
N ASN A 43 -2.36 -16.55 4.03
CA ASN A 43 -0.97 -16.84 3.65
C ASN A 43 -0.56 -16.20 2.32
N LEU A 44 -1.02 -14.97 2.09
CA LEU A 44 -0.72 -14.22 0.89
C LEU A 44 0.35 -13.17 1.19
N GLN A 45 1.53 -13.31 0.58
CA GLN A 45 2.57 -12.29 0.64
C GLN A 45 2.21 -11.15 -0.31
N ILE A 46 2.10 -9.93 0.21
CA ILE A 46 1.59 -8.80 -0.55
C ILE A 46 2.27 -7.49 -0.18
N GLU A 47 2.50 -6.66 -1.19
CA GLU A 47 2.90 -5.28 -1.07
C GLU A 47 1.70 -4.37 -1.35
N GLY A 48 1.52 -3.33 -0.53
CA GLY A 48 0.45 -2.37 -0.73
C GLY A 48 0.66 -1.10 0.08
N ASP A 49 -0.35 -0.25 0.08
CA ASP A 49 -0.39 0.97 0.87
C ASP A 49 -1.82 1.32 1.29
N GLY A 50 -1.94 2.14 2.29
CA GLY A 50 -3.22 2.63 2.76
C GLY A 50 -3.07 3.86 3.66
N ILE A 51 -4.20 4.40 4.04
CA ILE A 51 -4.29 5.56 4.94
C ILE A 51 -4.63 5.09 6.34
N VAL A 52 -3.87 5.52 7.33
CA VAL A 52 -4.14 5.21 8.74
C VAL A 52 -5.49 5.80 9.11
N SER A 53 -6.45 4.94 9.44
CA SER A 53 -7.80 5.34 9.85
C SER A 53 -7.99 5.27 11.36
N LYS A 54 -7.22 4.44 12.05
CA LYS A 54 -7.28 4.28 13.51
C LYS A 54 -5.96 3.74 14.04
N ILE A 55 -5.51 4.29 15.15
CA ILE A 55 -4.38 3.78 15.93
C ILE A 55 -4.93 3.04 17.14
N LEU A 56 -4.52 1.80 17.32
CA LEU A 56 -4.91 0.96 18.45
C LEU A 56 -3.79 0.94 19.50
N PRO A 57 -4.09 0.62 20.77
CA PRO A 57 -3.05 0.35 21.74
C PRO A 57 -2.15 -0.79 21.28
N ASP A 58 -0.86 -0.72 21.61
CA ASP A 58 0.05 -1.84 21.38
C ASP A 58 -0.45 -3.10 22.07
N ASP A 59 -0.36 -4.22 21.38
CA ASP A 59 -0.64 -5.52 21.98
C ASP A 59 0.60 -6.00 22.72
N THR A 60 0.49 -6.16 24.02
CA THR A 60 1.58 -6.60 24.90
C THR A 60 1.40 -8.02 25.40
N ASN A 61 0.39 -8.74 24.92
CA ASN A 61 0.14 -10.13 25.27
C ASN A 61 1.00 -11.04 24.37
N GLY A 62 2.04 -11.63 24.95
CA GLY A 62 3.05 -12.37 24.21
C GLY A 62 4.05 -11.43 23.51
N SER A 63 4.39 -11.69 22.25
CA SER A 63 5.19 -10.78 21.42
C SER A 63 4.48 -9.44 21.29
N GLN A 64 5.23 -8.33 21.43
CA GLN A 64 4.64 -7.01 21.35
C GLN A 64 4.40 -6.62 19.89
N HIS A 65 3.21 -6.07 19.61
CA HIS A 65 2.84 -5.59 18.28
C HIS A 65 2.29 -4.18 18.35
N GLN A 66 2.83 -3.30 17.54
CA GLN A 66 2.18 -2.04 17.20
C GLN A 66 1.02 -2.35 16.26
N ARG A 67 -0.17 -1.79 16.55
CA ARG A 67 -1.38 -2.08 15.78
C ARG A 67 -2.04 -0.79 15.31
N PHE A 68 -2.43 -0.80 14.06
CA PHE A 68 -3.23 0.28 13.46
C PHE A 68 -4.04 -0.25 12.28
N ILE A 69 -5.07 0.50 11.90
CA ILE A 69 -5.94 0.14 10.79
C ILE A 69 -5.62 1.05 9.61
N LEU A 70 -5.38 0.44 8.46
CA LEU A 70 -5.29 1.09 7.16
C LEU A 70 -6.62 0.97 6.42
N ARG A 71 -7.02 2.06 5.76
CA ARG A 71 -8.11 2.04 4.79
C ARG A 71 -7.51 2.07 3.39
N LEU A 72 -7.94 1.13 2.56
CA LEU A 72 -7.58 1.05 1.16
C LEU A 72 -8.47 1.97 0.31
N THR A 73 -8.10 2.20 -0.94
CA THR A 73 -8.85 3.07 -1.86
C THR A 73 -10.28 2.57 -2.13
N ASN A 74 -10.51 1.25 -2.06
CA ASN A 74 -11.83 0.63 -2.23
C ASN A 74 -12.67 0.59 -0.94
N GLY A 75 -12.18 1.15 0.17
CA GLY A 75 -12.86 1.15 1.46
C GLY A 75 -12.59 -0.07 2.33
N GLN A 76 -11.91 -1.10 1.83
CA GLN A 76 -11.46 -2.22 2.65
C GLN A 76 -10.53 -1.73 3.76
N THR A 77 -10.63 -2.32 4.94
CA THR A 77 -9.73 -2.04 6.06
C THR A 77 -8.81 -3.21 6.33
N LEU A 78 -7.56 -2.90 6.68
CA LEU A 78 -6.56 -3.88 7.09
C LEU A 78 -6.08 -3.54 8.50
N LEU A 79 -6.03 -4.54 9.37
CA LEU A 79 -5.27 -4.42 10.60
C LEU A 79 -3.79 -4.67 10.28
N ILE A 80 -2.93 -3.73 10.61
CA ILE A 80 -1.49 -3.95 10.62
C ILE A 80 -1.08 -4.39 12.01
N ALA A 81 -0.40 -5.51 12.10
CA ALA A 81 0.16 -6.04 13.35
C ALA A 81 1.69 -6.15 13.16
N HIS A 82 2.39 -5.10 13.59
CA HIS A 82 3.83 -4.95 13.41
C HIS A 82 4.58 -5.39 14.67
N ASN A 83 5.34 -6.46 14.59
CA ASN A 83 6.09 -7.01 15.71
C ASN A 83 7.24 -6.07 16.10
N ILE A 84 7.08 -5.38 17.21
CA ILE A 84 8.07 -4.42 17.74
C ILE A 84 9.11 -5.04 18.67
N ASP A 85 9.04 -6.34 18.94
CA ASP A 85 10.15 -7.07 19.50
C ASP A 85 11.25 -7.36 18.47
N LEU A 86 10.88 -7.37 17.17
CA LEU A 86 11.76 -7.72 16.06
C LEU A 86 12.10 -6.56 15.13
N ALA A 87 11.32 -5.47 15.16
CA ALA A 87 11.51 -4.31 14.32
C ALA A 87 11.21 -3.01 15.07
N PRO A 88 11.76 -1.87 14.63
CA PRO A 88 11.46 -0.59 15.25
C PRO A 88 9.97 -0.24 15.16
N ARG A 89 9.46 0.38 16.21
CA ARG A 89 8.13 0.95 16.28
C ARG A 89 8.08 2.26 15.48
N ILE A 90 6.96 2.55 14.81
CA ILE A 90 6.70 3.86 14.20
C ILE A 90 6.16 4.78 15.29
N ASP A 91 7.02 5.62 15.88
CA ASP A 91 6.63 6.45 17.04
C ASP A 91 5.86 7.70 16.65
N ASP A 92 6.02 8.19 15.42
CA ASP A 92 5.40 9.41 14.90
C ASP A 92 4.19 9.14 13.98
N LEU A 93 3.55 7.98 14.11
CA LEU A 93 2.40 7.60 13.32
C LEU A 93 1.15 8.38 13.74
N ASN A 94 0.45 8.97 12.75
CA ASN A 94 -0.79 9.70 12.96
C ASN A 94 -1.90 9.19 12.04
N VAL A 95 -3.15 9.31 12.50
CA VAL A 95 -4.33 9.12 11.65
C VAL A 95 -4.24 10.08 10.46
N GLY A 96 -4.51 9.56 9.26
CA GLY A 96 -4.39 10.30 8.01
C GLY A 96 -3.05 10.09 7.28
N ASP A 97 -2.05 9.51 7.94
CA ASP A 97 -0.77 9.20 7.31
C ASP A 97 -0.91 8.05 6.31
N THR A 98 -0.08 8.08 5.28
CA THR A 98 0.10 6.96 4.35
C THR A 98 1.17 6.02 4.89
N VAL A 99 0.86 4.73 4.91
CA VAL A 99 1.82 3.66 5.22
C VAL A 99 1.86 2.67 4.07
N GLN A 100 3.05 2.42 3.56
CA GLN A 100 3.32 1.32 2.64
C GLN A 100 3.74 0.10 3.44
N PHE A 101 3.38 -1.07 2.97
CA PHE A 101 3.67 -2.32 3.65
C PHE A 101 4.07 -3.42 2.68
N TYR A 102 4.87 -4.33 3.18
CA TYR A 102 5.15 -5.64 2.60
C TYR A 102 5.08 -6.67 3.72
N GLY A 103 4.18 -7.63 3.59
CA GLY A 103 3.96 -8.62 4.63
C GLY A 103 2.99 -9.70 4.21
N GLU A 104 2.60 -10.54 5.15
CA GLU A 104 1.70 -11.65 4.93
C GLU A 104 0.27 -11.27 5.33
N TYR A 105 -0.64 -11.43 4.37
CA TYR A 105 -2.07 -11.23 4.57
C TYR A 105 -2.71 -12.49 5.13
N GLU A 106 -3.49 -12.32 6.19
CA GLU A 106 -4.36 -13.34 6.77
C GLU A 106 -5.80 -12.84 6.78
N TRP A 107 -6.71 -13.69 6.36
CA TRP A 107 -8.12 -13.34 6.33
C TRP A 107 -8.70 -13.23 7.76
N ASN A 108 -9.55 -12.25 7.97
CA ASN A 108 -10.54 -12.19 9.03
C ASN A 108 -11.81 -11.50 8.51
N SER A 109 -12.90 -11.60 9.24
CA SER A 109 -14.21 -11.07 8.80
C SER A 109 -14.28 -9.53 8.74
N LYS A 110 -13.27 -8.82 9.24
CA LYS A 110 -13.20 -7.35 9.29
C LYS A 110 -12.39 -6.72 8.17
N GLY A 111 -11.85 -7.51 7.24
CA GLY A 111 -11.04 -7.03 6.13
C GLY A 111 -9.68 -7.70 6.01
N GLY A 112 -9.19 -8.30 7.09
CA GLY A 112 -7.92 -9.01 7.15
C GLY A 112 -6.85 -8.32 7.98
N VAL A 113 -5.77 -9.05 8.18
CA VAL A 113 -4.58 -8.62 8.91
C VAL A 113 -3.37 -8.75 8.02
N VAL A 114 -2.44 -7.79 8.09
CA VAL A 114 -1.09 -7.92 7.54
C VAL A 114 -0.10 -7.94 8.69
N HIS A 115 0.69 -8.98 8.75
CA HIS A 115 1.76 -9.18 9.72
C HIS A 115 3.06 -9.61 9.00
N TRP A 116 4.08 -10.07 9.72
CA TRP A 116 5.38 -10.37 9.12
C TRP A 116 5.98 -9.17 8.37
N THR A 117 5.83 -7.98 8.94
CA THR A 117 6.32 -6.72 8.39
C THR A 117 7.72 -6.37 8.89
N HIS A 118 8.57 -7.38 9.01
CA HIS A 118 9.93 -7.30 9.54
C HIS A 118 10.76 -8.47 9.03
N HIS A 119 12.07 -8.45 9.31
CA HIS A 119 12.94 -9.61 9.09
C HIS A 119 12.56 -10.76 10.00
N ASP A 120 12.66 -11.99 9.50
CA ASP A 120 12.63 -13.19 10.32
C ASP A 120 14.04 -13.50 10.80
N PRO A 121 14.33 -13.45 12.13
CA PRO A 121 15.65 -13.76 12.67
C PRO A 121 16.10 -15.20 12.35
N SER A 122 15.14 -16.13 12.18
CA SER A 122 15.45 -17.53 11.83
C SER A 122 15.64 -17.73 10.32
N GLY A 123 15.32 -16.74 9.48
CA GLY A 123 15.46 -16.82 8.02
C GLY A 123 14.51 -17.80 7.33
N ARG A 124 13.42 -18.21 8.00
CA ARG A 124 12.46 -19.19 7.46
C ARG A 124 11.28 -18.57 6.76
N HIS A 125 10.92 -17.35 7.14
CA HIS A 125 9.83 -16.58 6.54
C HIS A 125 10.39 -15.46 5.68
N GLU A 126 9.68 -15.12 4.60
CA GLU A 126 10.02 -13.97 3.77
C GLU A 126 10.01 -12.69 4.59
N ALA A 127 11.08 -11.89 4.46
CA ALA A 127 11.21 -10.61 5.14
C ALA A 127 10.19 -9.61 4.62
N GLY A 128 9.55 -8.89 5.54
CA GLY A 128 8.64 -7.81 5.24
C GLY A 128 9.14 -6.47 5.76
N TRP A 129 8.34 -5.44 5.60
CA TRP A 129 8.66 -4.09 6.06
C TRP A 129 7.42 -3.20 6.11
N LEU A 130 7.52 -2.11 6.86
CA LEU A 130 6.64 -0.95 6.77
C LEU A 130 7.46 0.26 6.31
N LYS A 131 6.83 1.15 5.56
CA LYS A 131 7.42 2.42 5.15
C LYS A 131 6.49 3.58 5.50
N HIS A 132 7.04 4.55 6.22
CA HIS A 132 6.32 5.73 6.70
C HIS A 132 7.24 6.93 6.61
N ASN A 133 6.78 8.03 5.99
CA ASN A 133 7.55 9.26 5.79
C ASN A 133 8.93 9.01 5.19
N GLY A 134 9.04 8.07 4.23
CA GLY A 134 10.30 7.72 3.57
C GLY A 134 11.25 6.84 4.39
N GLN A 135 10.91 6.49 5.62
CA GLN A 135 11.69 5.62 6.50
C GLN A 135 11.13 4.20 6.49
N ILE A 136 12.04 3.22 6.44
CA ILE A 136 11.71 1.79 6.46
C ILE A 136 11.87 1.25 7.88
N TYR A 137 10.88 0.48 8.32
CA TYR A 137 10.80 -0.19 9.61
C TYR A 137 10.73 -1.70 9.35
N GLN A 138 11.82 -2.41 9.70
CA GLN A 138 11.95 -3.85 9.43
C GLN A 138 12.83 -4.61 10.40
#